data_bb5059b78364cccd1aeaa517a42fed49
#
_entry.id   bb5059b78364cccd1aeaa517a42fed49
#
_cell.length_a   1.000
_cell.length_b   1.000
_cell.length_c   1.000
_cell.angle_alpha   90.00
_cell.angle_beta   90.00
_cell.angle_gamma   90.00
#
_symmetry.space_group_name_H-M   'P 1'
#
loop_
_entity.id
_entity.type
_entity.pdbx_description
1 polymer ?
#
loop_
_entity_poly.entity_id
_entity_poly.type
_entity_poly.pdbx_seq_one_letter_code
_entity_poly.pdbx_strand_id
1 'polypeptide(L)'
;MSDRLAATLALDAPVTSIPGVSSGRAAALSRFGATTIRGVLAHYPKRYLDMSNICTIGQARIGENATIVATVHEAVLKRPKPKFDLVEVALVDGTGTLIVTFFKQPWLVKTLTPGMRVSVAGKVEFNYGFLRMTMPFLDKVDGDNVEEVTGQVIPVHAASEKVPQGQMRRIVRGALSQLGRVYDPLPASLRAKYRLMPRAEALRAIHFPVDMAEQAQARRRLVYEEVLALEMHLMQQAQAELGDASPR
;
A
#
# COMPACT_ATOMS: atom_id res chain seq x y z
N MET A 1 -17.94 10.26 -27.07
CA MET A 1 -18.22 8.83 -26.86
C MET A 1 -16.94 7.97 -26.94
N SER A 2 -16.02 8.28 -27.86
CA SER A 2 -14.73 7.58 -28.03
C SER A 2 -13.83 7.56 -26.80
N ASP A 3 -13.66 8.69 -26.09
CA ASP A 3 -12.78 8.80 -24.92
C ASP A 3 -13.25 7.97 -23.70
N ARG A 4 -14.56 7.81 -23.53
CA ARG A 4 -15.10 6.97 -22.45
C ARG A 4 -14.82 5.48 -22.71
N LEU A 5 -14.95 5.07 -23.96
CA LEU A 5 -14.70 3.70 -24.37
C LEU A 5 -13.22 3.35 -24.22
N ALA A 6 -12.32 4.23 -24.67
CA ALA A 6 -10.88 4.03 -24.52
C ALA A 6 -10.44 3.95 -23.05
N ALA A 7 -10.95 4.82 -22.17
CA ALA A 7 -10.65 4.78 -20.74
C ALA A 7 -11.19 3.50 -20.06
N THR A 8 -12.36 3.01 -20.47
CA THR A 8 -12.93 1.76 -19.97
C THR A 8 -12.11 0.56 -20.43
N LEU A 9 -11.72 0.51 -21.70
CA LEU A 9 -10.89 -0.56 -22.26
C LEU A 9 -9.52 -0.64 -21.59
N ALA A 10 -8.89 0.51 -21.27
CA ALA A 10 -7.62 0.53 -20.55
C ALA A 10 -7.75 -0.09 -19.14
N LEU A 11 -8.84 0.17 -18.42
CA LEU A 11 -9.10 -0.42 -17.11
C LEU A 11 -9.38 -1.92 -17.16
N ASP A 12 -9.98 -2.41 -18.23
CA ASP A 12 -10.33 -3.82 -18.41
C ASP A 12 -9.21 -4.63 -19.09
N ALA A 13 -8.09 -3.98 -19.43
CA ALA A 13 -6.90 -4.67 -19.90
C ALA A 13 -6.39 -5.68 -18.86
N PRO A 14 -5.87 -6.84 -19.28
CA PRO A 14 -5.39 -7.87 -18.37
C PRO A 14 -4.19 -7.35 -17.56
N VAL A 15 -4.02 -7.84 -16.34
CA VAL A 15 -2.91 -7.45 -15.45
C VAL A 15 -1.53 -7.74 -16.06
N THR A 16 -1.45 -8.66 -16.99
CA THR A 16 -0.21 -9.00 -17.74
C THR A 16 0.26 -7.87 -18.66
N SER A 17 -0.58 -6.89 -18.97
CA SER A 17 -0.19 -5.70 -19.73
C SER A 17 0.68 -4.74 -18.92
N ILE A 18 0.69 -4.89 -17.59
CA ILE A 18 1.52 -4.08 -16.70
C ILE A 18 2.98 -4.55 -16.78
N PRO A 19 3.94 -3.67 -17.05
CA PRO A 19 5.35 -4.03 -17.12
C PRO A 19 5.83 -4.75 -15.85
N GLY A 20 6.53 -5.86 -16.03
CA GLY A 20 7.07 -6.68 -14.93
C GLY A 20 6.07 -7.65 -14.29
N VAL A 21 4.85 -7.80 -14.83
CA VAL A 21 3.91 -8.83 -14.40
C VAL A 21 4.03 -10.06 -15.28
N SER A 22 4.70 -11.10 -14.77
CA SER A 22 4.76 -12.43 -15.42
C SER A 22 3.48 -13.23 -15.19
N SER A 23 3.28 -14.30 -15.97
CA SER A 23 2.15 -15.23 -15.82
C SER A 23 2.01 -15.78 -14.39
N GLY A 24 3.14 -16.13 -13.75
CA GLY A 24 3.17 -16.60 -12.36
C GLY A 24 2.72 -15.53 -11.34
N ARG A 25 3.05 -14.26 -11.59
CA ARG A 25 2.58 -13.13 -10.76
C ARG A 25 1.11 -12.83 -11.03
N ALA A 26 0.66 -12.89 -12.28
CA ALA A 26 -0.75 -12.75 -12.64
C ALA A 26 -1.62 -13.80 -11.95
N ALA A 27 -1.18 -15.06 -11.92
CA ALA A 27 -1.85 -16.13 -11.18
C ALA A 27 -1.86 -15.90 -9.65
N ALA A 28 -0.86 -15.22 -9.10
CA ALA A 28 -0.87 -14.84 -7.68
C ALA A 28 -1.82 -13.67 -7.42
N LEU A 29 -1.89 -12.69 -8.33
CA LEU A 29 -2.79 -11.54 -8.25
C LEU A 29 -4.26 -11.95 -8.40
N SER A 30 -4.58 -12.96 -9.20
CA SER A 30 -5.95 -13.47 -9.38
C SER A 30 -6.57 -13.96 -8.06
N ARG A 31 -5.75 -14.45 -7.11
CA ARG A 31 -6.20 -14.83 -5.77
C ARG A 31 -6.71 -13.64 -4.94
N PHE A 32 -6.33 -12.44 -5.30
CA PHE A 32 -6.82 -11.18 -4.72
C PHE A 32 -7.94 -10.54 -5.55
N GLY A 33 -8.45 -11.22 -6.59
CA GLY A 33 -9.42 -10.66 -7.54
C GLY A 33 -8.82 -9.69 -8.56
N ALA A 34 -7.50 -9.51 -8.59
CA ALA A 34 -6.81 -8.56 -9.46
C ALA A 34 -6.36 -9.22 -10.77
N THR A 35 -7.31 -9.46 -11.68
CA THR A 35 -7.05 -10.02 -13.01
C THR A 35 -6.89 -8.96 -14.10
N THR A 36 -7.37 -7.75 -13.85
CA THR A 36 -7.32 -6.60 -14.76
C THR A 36 -6.66 -5.40 -14.07
N ILE A 37 -6.35 -4.36 -14.83
CA ILE A 37 -5.87 -3.07 -14.28
C ILE A 37 -6.89 -2.52 -13.28
N ARG A 38 -8.18 -2.58 -13.59
CA ARG A 38 -9.26 -2.21 -12.65
C ARG A 38 -9.18 -2.98 -11.35
N GLY A 39 -8.99 -4.30 -11.40
CA GLY A 39 -8.87 -5.16 -10.22
C GLY A 39 -7.65 -4.80 -9.37
N VAL A 40 -6.51 -4.46 -9.99
CA VAL A 40 -5.33 -3.97 -9.26
C VAL A 40 -5.61 -2.66 -8.54
N LEU A 41 -6.28 -1.71 -9.22
CA LEU A 41 -6.60 -0.39 -8.66
C LEU A 41 -7.76 -0.41 -7.67
N ALA A 42 -8.59 -1.45 -7.68
CA ALA A 42 -9.60 -1.70 -6.64
C ALA A 42 -9.01 -2.41 -5.41
N HIS A 43 -7.77 -2.92 -5.51
CA HIS A 43 -7.08 -3.55 -4.40
C HIS A 43 -6.44 -2.49 -3.48
N TYR A 44 -7.28 -1.77 -2.74
CA TYR A 44 -6.85 -0.67 -1.88
C TYR A 44 -5.91 -1.13 -0.77
N PRO A 45 -5.00 -0.25 -0.30
CA PRO A 45 -4.16 -0.54 0.84
C PRO A 45 -4.99 -0.83 2.10
N LYS A 46 -4.58 -1.84 2.86
CA LYS A 46 -5.21 -2.20 4.13
C LYS A 46 -4.88 -1.21 5.26
N ARG A 47 -3.71 -0.61 5.19
CA ARG A 47 -3.22 0.40 6.12
C ARG A 47 -2.17 1.27 5.45
N TYR A 48 -1.86 2.38 6.07
CA TYR A 48 -0.79 3.28 5.66
C TYR A 48 0.21 3.41 6.80
N LEU A 49 1.46 3.54 6.43
CA LEU A 49 2.56 3.87 7.34
C LEU A 49 2.98 5.30 7.02
N ASP A 50 2.75 6.18 7.95
CA ASP A 50 3.25 7.55 7.87
C ASP A 50 4.75 7.50 8.19
N MET A 51 5.57 7.66 7.15
CA MET A 51 7.03 7.66 7.22
C MET A 51 7.59 9.08 7.23
N SER A 52 6.76 10.09 7.46
CA SER A 52 7.18 11.50 7.50
C SER A 52 8.09 11.81 8.68
N ASN A 53 7.99 11.05 9.77
CA ASN A 53 8.86 11.21 10.94
C ASN A 53 10.17 10.45 10.74
N ILE A 54 11.03 10.97 9.84
CA ILE A 54 12.36 10.43 9.63
C ILE A 54 13.28 10.98 10.73
N CYS A 55 13.93 10.08 11.45
CA CYS A 55 14.91 10.46 12.46
C CYS A 55 16.07 9.45 12.51
N THR A 56 17.15 9.84 13.18
CA THR A 56 18.24 8.94 13.52
C THR A 56 17.86 8.05 14.70
N ILE A 57 18.60 6.96 14.91
CA ILE A 57 18.36 6.05 16.06
C ILE A 57 18.45 6.83 17.38
N GLY A 58 19.43 7.76 17.50
CA GLY A 58 19.62 8.57 18.70
C GLY A 58 18.52 9.61 18.95
N GLN A 59 17.75 9.98 17.91
CA GLN A 59 16.62 10.94 18.01
C GLN A 59 15.27 10.24 18.21
N ALA A 60 15.23 8.90 18.04
CA ALA A 60 13.99 8.14 18.11
C ALA A 60 13.39 8.16 19.52
N ARG A 61 12.10 8.51 19.62
CA ARG A 61 11.38 8.60 20.90
C ARG A 61 10.63 7.33 21.21
N ILE A 62 10.79 6.84 22.42
CA ILE A 62 10.11 5.65 22.91
C ILE A 62 8.60 5.87 22.91
N GLY A 63 7.86 4.92 22.36
CA GLY A 63 6.39 4.96 22.28
C GLY A 63 5.84 5.62 21.01
N GLU A 64 6.66 6.36 20.25
CA GLU A 64 6.28 7.01 19.00
C GLU A 64 6.60 6.13 17.77
N ASN A 65 5.93 6.40 16.67
CA ASN A 65 6.29 5.82 15.38
C ASN A 65 7.44 6.62 14.76
N ALA A 66 8.45 5.93 14.28
CA ALA A 66 9.60 6.54 13.62
C ALA A 66 9.98 5.76 12.37
N THR A 67 10.55 6.49 11.42
CA THR A 67 11.22 5.94 10.23
C THR A 67 12.71 6.16 10.38
N ILE A 68 13.47 5.09 10.34
CA ILE A 68 14.92 5.10 10.53
C ILE A 68 15.58 4.45 9.32
N VAL A 69 16.52 5.16 8.71
CA VAL A 69 17.38 4.62 7.67
C VAL A 69 18.70 4.25 8.33
N ALA A 70 19.05 2.97 8.29
CA ALA A 70 20.23 2.46 8.98
C ALA A 70 20.89 1.34 8.17
N THR A 71 22.08 0.97 8.58
CA THR A 71 22.88 -0.11 7.99
C THR A 71 22.72 -1.38 8.80
N VAL A 72 22.50 -2.50 8.13
CA VAL A 72 22.48 -3.82 8.76
C VAL A 72 23.89 -4.13 9.29
N HIS A 73 24.00 -4.28 10.59
CA HIS A 73 25.21 -4.76 11.25
C HIS A 73 25.25 -6.28 11.29
N GLU A 74 24.14 -6.89 11.74
CA GLU A 74 24.02 -8.34 11.85
C GLU A 74 22.54 -8.77 11.76
N ALA A 75 22.28 -9.96 11.22
CA ALA A 75 20.97 -10.60 11.23
C ALA A 75 21.09 -12.04 11.77
N VAL A 76 20.37 -12.36 12.84
CA VAL A 76 20.47 -13.64 13.56
C VAL A 76 19.10 -14.32 13.62
N LEU A 77 19.07 -15.61 13.25
CA LEU A 77 17.90 -16.47 13.46
C LEU A 77 17.96 -17.10 14.86
N LYS A 78 16.96 -16.81 15.68
CA LYS A 78 16.77 -17.42 17.01
C LYS A 78 15.55 -18.34 16.99
N ARG A 79 15.64 -19.47 17.68
CA ARG A 79 14.56 -20.43 17.84
C ARG A 79 14.28 -20.71 19.31
N PRO A 80 13.65 -19.77 20.03
CA PRO A 80 13.41 -19.93 21.47
C PRO A 80 12.47 -21.09 21.81
N LYS A 81 11.65 -21.53 20.84
CA LYS A 81 10.74 -22.70 20.97
C LYS A 81 10.68 -23.47 19.65
N PRO A 82 10.36 -24.78 19.65
CA PRO A 82 10.13 -25.52 18.42
C PRO A 82 9.06 -24.84 17.53
N LYS A 83 9.35 -24.72 16.24
CA LYS A 83 8.49 -24.05 15.21
C LYS A 83 8.27 -22.54 15.41
N PHE A 84 9.05 -21.88 16.27
CA PHE A 84 8.99 -20.44 16.48
C PHE A 84 10.27 -19.77 16.01
N ASP A 85 10.28 -19.36 14.75
CA ASP A 85 11.40 -18.63 14.15
C ASP A 85 11.28 -17.14 14.48
N LEU A 86 12.35 -16.61 15.07
CA LEU A 86 12.55 -15.20 15.41
C LEU A 86 13.83 -14.72 14.73
N VAL A 87 13.73 -13.69 13.91
CA VAL A 87 14.88 -13.02 13.33
C VAL A 87 15.10 -11.70 14.06
N GLU A 88 16.27 -11.53 14.67
CA GLU A 88 16.72 -10.24 15.19
C GLU A 88 17.75 -9.66 14.23
N VAL A 89 17.59 -8.40 13.89
CA VAL A 89 18.51 -7.64 13.04
C VAL A 89 19.00 -6.43 13.83
N ALA A 90 20.29 -6.33 14.00
CA ALA A 90 20.93 -5.16 14.55
C ALA A 90 21.20 -4.14 13.45
N LEU A 91 20.64 -2.95 13.60
CA LEU A 91 20.79 -1.82 12.67
C LEU A 91 21.59 -0.72 13.35
N VAL A 92 22.47 -0.06 12.60
CA VAL A 92 23.32 1.05 13.08
C VAL A 92 23.28 2.22 12.08
N ASP A 93 23.31 3.45 12.60
CA ASP A 93 23.35 4.68 11.78
C ASP A 93 24.42 5.70 12.22
N GLY A 94 25.36 5.28 13.09
CA GLY A 94 26.37 6.14 13.68
C GLY A 94 25.91 6.92 14.91
N THR A 95 24.60 6.99 15.20
CA THR A 95 24.04 7.64 16.40
C THR A 95 23.61 6.65 17.46
N GLY A 96 23.43 5.38 17.09
CA GLY A 96 23.02 4.33 18.01
C GLY A 96 22.82 2.98 17.33
N THR A 97 22.25 2.06 18.11
CA THR A 97 21.85 0.72 17.66
C THR A 97 20.36 0.51 17.87
N LEU A 98 19.69 0.02 16.84
CA LEU A 98 18.29 -0.38 16.87
C LEU A 98 18.18 -1.88 16.60
N ILE A 99 17.51 -2.61 17.48
CA ILE A 99 17.21 -4.01 17.26
C ILE A 99 15.81 -4.15 16.65
N VAL A 100 15.71 -4.71 15.46
CA VAL A 100 14.42 -5.01 14.84
C VAL A 100 14.15 -6.51 14.88
N THR A 101 12.91 -6.88 15.18
CA THR A 101 12.49 -8.25 15.41
C THR A 101 11.40 -8.66 14.43
N PHE A 102 11.60 -9.79 13.73
CA PHE A 102 10.62 -10.37 12.80
C PHE A 102 10.26 -11.80 13.24
N PHE A 103 8.96 -12.10 13.25
CA PHE A 103 8.45 -13.42 13.56
C PHE A 103 8.11 -14.19 12.27
N LYS A 104 8.41 -15.49 12.25
CA LYS A 104 8.05 -16.41 11.15
C LYS A 104 8.60 -15.99 9.78
N GLN A 105 9.77 -15.30 9.75
CA GLN A 105 10.40 -14.83 8.52
C GLN A 105 11.89 -15.23 8.46
N PRO A 106 12.23 -16.54 8.53
CA PRO A 106 13.62 -17.00 8.60
C PRO A 106 14.45 -16.64 7.35
N TRP A 107 13.79 -16.41 6.22
CA TRP A 107 14.47 -16.00 4.97
C TRP A 107 15.14 -14.63 5.06
N LEU A 108 14.73 -13.76 6.01
CA LEU A 108 15.32 -12.43 6.17
C LEU A 108 16.81 -12.49 6.51
N VAL A 109 17.28 -13.51 7.23
CA VAL A 109 18.71 -13.67 7.53
C VAL A 109 19.56 -13.81 6.27
N LYS A 110 19.02 -14.47 5.23
CA LYS A 110 19.72 -14.60 3.94
C LYS A 110 19.58 -13.36 3.08
N THR A 111 18.57 -12.54 3.34
CA THR A 111 18.21 -11.38 2.53
C THR A 111 18.84 -10.09 3.03
N LEU A 112 19.06 -9.99 4.36
CA LEU A 112 19.63 -8.83 5.04
C LEU A 112 21.09 -9.14 5.37
N THR A 113 21.98 -8.73 4.48
CA THR A 113 23.42 -8.92 4.66
C THR A 113 24.05 -7.73 5.37
N PRO A 114 25.11 -7.95 6.19
CA PRO A 114 25.86 -6.86 6.79
C PRO A 114 26.34 -5.84 5.74
N GLY A 115 26.25 -4.55 6.08
CA GLY A 115 26.56 -3.43 5.18
C GLY A 115 25.39 -2.97 4.30
N MET A 116 24.29 -3.72 4.23
CA MET A 116 23.10 -3.31 3.46
C MET A 116 22.38 -2.14 4.16
N ARG A 117 22.01 -1.11 3.40
CA ARG A 117 21.16 -0.02 3.91
C ARG A 117 19.70 -0.41 3.81
N VAL A 118 18.96 -0.16 4.87
CA VAL A 118 17.52 -0.44 4.98
C VAL A 118 16.80 0.74 5.61
N SER A 119 15.54 0.91 5.25
CA SER A 119 14.59 1.78 5.95
C SER A 119 13.67 0.91 6.77
N VAL A 120 13.52 1.22 8.03
CA VAL A 120 12.56 0.57 8.93
C VAL A 120 11.60 1.59 9.51
N ALA A 121 10.31 1.26 9.54
CA ALA A 121 9.30 2.11 10.13
C ALA A 121 8.39 1.33 11.06
N GLY A 122 8.22 1.86 12.25
CA GLY A 122 7.42 1.20 13.27
C GLY A 122 7.44 1.95 14.58
N LYS A 123 6.75 1.38 15.55
CA LYS A 123 6.75 1.91 16.92
C LYS A 123 8.06 1.60 17.60
N VAL A 124 8.67 2.63 18.18
CA VAL A 124 9.91 2.53 18.94
C VAL A 124 9.61 2.07 20.36
N GLU A 125 10.26 1.01 20.79
CA GLU A 125 10.18 0.44 22.14
C GLU A 125 11.58 0.43 22.76
N PHE A 126 11.66 0.36 24.08
CA PHE A 126 12.94 0.17 24.80
C PHE A 126 12.85 -1.07 25.67
N ASN A 127 13.63 -2.10 25.31
CA ASN A 127 13.67 -3.35 26.06
C ASN A 127 15.09 -3.92 26.04
N TYR A 128 15.50 -4.52 27.14
CA TYR A 128 16.81 -5.17 27.29
C TYR A 128 18.00 -4.24 27.00
N GLY A 129 17.88 -2.94 27.34
CA GLY A 129 18.96 -1.97 27.17
C GLY A 129 19.11 -1.39 25.75
N PHE A 130 18.23 -1.74 24.81
CA PHE A 130 18.27 -1.28 23.41
C PHE A 130 16.94 -0.69 22.96
N LEU A 131 17.00 0.27 22.03
CA LEU A 131 15.86 0.65 21.24
C LEU A 131 15.47 -0.53 20.32
N ARG A 132 14.19 -0.79 20.24
CA ARG A 132 13.65 -1.94 19.48
C ARG A 132 12.45 -1.53 18.64
N MET A 133 12.23 -2.25 17.54
CA MET A 133 10.99 -2.26 16.81
C MET A 133 10.54 -3.70 16.55
N THR A 134 9.28 -3.99 16.82
CA THR A 134 8.68 -5.31 16.61
C THR A 134 7.87 -5.33 15.32
N MET A 135 8.21 -6.22 14.39
CA MET A 135 7.57 -6.34 13.08
C MET A 135 7.45 -4.99 12.34
N PRO A 136 8.54 -4.19 12.27
CA PRO A 136 8.49 -2.95 11.53
C PRO A 136 8.25 -3.21 10.04
N PHE A 137 7.78 -2.19 9.34
CA PHE A 137 7.91 -2.18 7.90
C PHE A 137 9.40 -2.07 7.56
N LEU A 138 9.86 -2.91 6.63
CA LEU A 138 11.25 -2.90 6.19
C LEU A 138 11.29 -2.82 4.67
N ASP A 139 12.09 -1.89 4.16
CA ASP A 139 12.40 -1.80 2.74
C ASP A 139 13.92 -1.63 2.55
N LYS A 140 14.43 -2.15 1.44
CA LYS A 140 15.82 -1.99 1.08
C LYS A 140 16.02 -0.62 0.45
N VAL A 141 17.09 0.05 0.84
CA VAL A 141 17.48 1.34 0.28
C VAL A 141 18.63 1.10 -0.69
N ASP A 142 18.32 1.01 -1.99
CA ASP A 142 19.31 0.90 -3.05
C ASP A 142 19.62 2.32 -3.56
N GLY A 143 20.84 2.83 -3.34
CA GLY A 143 21.38 4.07 -3.91
C GLY A 143 20.45 5.28 -3.93
N ASP A 144 19.79 5.52 -5.07
CA ASP A 144 18.95 6.71 -5.31
C ASP A 144 17.51 6.61 -4.79
N ASN A 145 17.12 5.47 -4.20
CA ASN A 145 15.74 5.23 -3.75
C ASN A 145 15.42 5.74 -2.34
N VAL A 146 16.33 6.48 -1.71
CA VAL A 146 16.11 7.00 -0.34
C VAL A 146 14.86 7.86 -0.28
N GLU A 147 14.65 8.75 -1.27
CA GLU A 147 13.50 9.63 -1.34
C GLU A 147 12.18 8.89 -1.62
N GLU A 148 12.22 7.74 -2.33
CA GLU A 148 11.03 6.92 -2.58
C GLU A 148 10.56 6.13 -1.35
N VAL A 149 11.45 5.93 -0.37
CA VAL A 149 11.20 5.10 0.81
C VAL A 149 11.07 5.94 2.09
N THR A 150 11.53 7.19 2.06
CA THR A 150 11.53 8.09 3.22
C THR A 150 10.66 9.32 2.98
N GLY A 151 10.03 9.82 4.04
CA GLY A 151 9.26 11.07 3.98
C GLY A 151 7.86 10.96 3.37
N GLN A 152 7.39 9.77 3.05
CA GLN A 152 6.11 9.54 2.38
C GLN A 152 5.19 8.63 3.21
N VAL A 153 3.90 8.72 2.90
CA VAL A 153 2.92 7.75 3.39
C VAL A 153 2.99 6.48 2.56
N ILE A 154 3.47 5.39 3.13
CA ILE A 154 3.63 4.12 2.42
C ILE A 154 2.36 3.27 2.51
N PRO A 155 1.75 2.93 1.37
CA PRO A 155 0.62 2.03 1.32
C PRO A 155 1.04 0.58 1.59
N VAL A 156 0.34 -0.09 2.50
CA VAL A 156 0.51 -1.52 2.78
C VAL A 156 -0.67 -2.28 2.18
N HIS A 157 -0.45 -2.88 1.02
CA HIS A 157 -1.44 -3.73 0.34
C HIS A 157 -1.43 -5.15 0.92
N ALA A 158 -2.44 -5.95 0.60
CA ALA A 158 -2.32 -7.39 0.80
C ALA A 158 -1.22 -7.93 -0.12
N ALA A 159 -0.34 -8.75 0.42
CA ALA A 159 0.81 -9.30 -0.28
C ALA A 159 0.87 -10.81 -0.08
N SER A 160 1.63 -11.49 -0.93
CA SER A 160 1.92 -12.90 -0.83
C SER A 160 3.42 -13.13 -1.04
N GLU A 161 3.87 -14.35 -0.80
CA GLU A 161 5.26 -14.74 -1.06
C GLU A 161 5.67 -14.48 -2.53
N LYS A 162 4.76 -14.74 -3.49
CA LYS A 162 5.00 -14.53 -4.91
C LYS A 162 4.88 -13.06 -5.36
N VAL A 163 4.16 -12.23 -4.58
CA VAL A 163 4.00 -10.79 -4.81
C VAL A 163 4.24 -10.06 -3.49
N PRO A 164 5.49 -9.84 -3.09
CA PRO A 164 5.84 -9.07 -1.91
C PRO A 164 5.41 -7.61 -2.01
N GLN A 165 5.40 -6.88 -0.88
CA GLN A 165 4.95 -5.49 -0.78
C GLN A 165 5.59 -4.55 -1.81
N GLY A 166 6.92 -4.57 -1.95
CA GLY A 166 7.62 -3.74 -2.93
C GLY A 166 7.20 -4.03 -4.37
N GLN A 167 6.98 -5.32 -4.70
CA GLN A 167 6.49 -5.72 -6.01
C GLN A 167 5.03 -5.28 -6.23
N MET A 168 4.17 -5.39 -5.22
CA MET A 168 2.78 -4.91 -5.31
C MET A 168 2.74 -3.39 -5.58
N ARG A 169 3.55 -2.60 -4.89
CA ARG A 169 3.66 -1.15 -5.14
C ARG A 169 4.08 -0.84 -6.58
N ARG A 170 5.06 -1.58 -7.13
CA ARG A 170 5.48 -1.42 -8.54
C ARG A 170 4.36 -1.75 -9.51
N ILE A 171 3.61 -2.82 -9.26
CA ILE A 171 2.46 -3.23 -10.08
C ILE A 171 1.37 -2.16 -10.06
N VAL A 172 1.02 -1.65 -8.87
CA VAL A 172 0.02 -0.58 -8.73
C VAL A 172 0.50 0.71 -9.43
N ARG A 173 1.78 1.09 -9.29
CA ARG A 173 2.35 2.25 -10.00
C ARG A 173 2.29 2.05 -11.52
N GLY A 174 2.62 0.86 -12.02
CA GLY A 174 2.47 0.48 -13.42
C GLY A 174 1.02 0.49 -13.91
N ALA A 175 0.06 0.10 -13.08
CA ALA A 175 -1.37 0.22 -13.39
C ALA A 175 -1.82 1.69 -13.49
N LEU A 176 -1.39 2.54 -12.55
CA LEU A 176 -1.70 3.98 -12.57
C LEU A 176 -1.10 4.69 -13.79
N SER A 177 0.12 4.32 -14.24
CA SER A 177 0.74 4.93 -15.41
C SER A 177 0.02 4.63 -16.73
N GLN A 178 -0.79 3.57 -16.77
CA GLN A 178 -1.57 3.17 -17.95
C GLN A 178 -2.99 3.77 -17.98
N LEU A 179 -3.39 4.50 -16.93
CA LEU A 179 -4.79 4.94 -16.80
C LEU A 179 -5.23 5.99 -17.82
N GLY A 180 -4.33 6.77 -18.42
CA GLY A 180 -4.73 7.86 -19.31
C GLY A 180 -5.80 8.77 -18.67
N ARG A 181 -6.84 9.13 -19.43
CA ARG A 181 -8.00 9.87 -18.92
C ARG A 181 -8.98 8.92 -18.24
N VAL A 182 -9.18 9.10 -16.93
CA VAL A 182 -10.18 8.35 -16.16
C VAL A 182 -11.54 9.05 -16.25
N TYR A 183 -12.57 8.32 -16.66
CA TYR A 183 -13.94 8.81 -16.59
C TYR A 183 -14.38 8.99 -15.13
N ASP A 184 -14.89 10.18 -14.82
CA ASP A 184 -15.46 10.49 -13.50
C ASP A 184 -16.99 10.40 -13.60
N PRO A 185 -17.63 9.46 -12.89
CA PRO A 185 -19.07 9.28 -12.92
C PRO A 185 -19.82 10.39 -12.18
N LEU A 186 -19.15 11.12 -11.27
CA LEU A 186 -19.78 12.20 -10.51
C LEU A 186 -19.75 13.52 -11.30
N PRO A 187 -20.91 14.18 -11.49
CA PRO A 187 -20.96 15.50 -12.08
C PRO A 187 -20.08 16.53 -11.35
N ALA A 188 -19.52 17.47 -12.09
CA ALA A 188 -18.66 18.52 -11.51
C ALA A 188 -19.39 19.34 -10.42
N SER A 189 -20.69 19.63 -10.60
CA SER A 189 -21.52 20.30 -9.60
C SER A 189 -21.64 19.55 -8.29
N LEU A 190 -21.80 18.22 -8.36
CA LEU A 190 -21.87 17.36 -7.17
C LEU A 190 -20.52 17.32 -6.45
N ARG A 191 -19.42 17.18 -7.21
CA ARG A 191 -18.07 17.21 -6.65
C ARG A 191 -17.76 18.54 -5.96
N ALA A 192 -18.15 19.66 -6.58
CA ALA A 192 -17.97 20.98 -5.98
C ALA A 192 -18.80 21.14 -4.69
N LYS A 193 -20.10 20.75 -4.72
CA LYS A 193 -20.99 20.82 -3.56
C LYS A 193 -20.45 20.08 -2.33
N TYR A 194 -19.90 18.87 -2.54
CA TYR A 194 -19.41 18.02 -1.46
C TYR A 194 -17.91 18.07 -1.30
N ARG A 195 -17.19 18.94 -1.99
CA ARG A 195 -15.73 19.08 -1.96
C ARG A 195 -15.02 17.73 -2.16
N LEU A 196 -15.44 17.01 -3.21
CA LEU A 196 -14.86 15.71 -3.56
C LEU A 196 -13.80 15.90 -4.65
N MET A 197 -12.64 15.27 -4.47
CA MET A 197 -11.58 15.29 -5.48
C MET A 197 -12.00 14.53 -6.76
N PRO A 198 -11.38 14.82 -7.91
CA PRO A 198 -11.58 14.06 -9.13
C PRO A 198 -11.21 12.58 -8.95
N ARG A 199 -11.89 11.67 -9.68
CA ARG A 199 -11.66 10.23 -9.55
C ARG A 199 -10.21 9.82 -9.85
N ALA A 200 -9.60 10.38 -10.87
CA ALA A 200 -8.21 10.08 -11.22
C ALA A 200 -7.23 10.43 -10.08
N GLU A 201 -7.44 11.58 -9.44
CA GLU A 201 -6.66 12.01 -8.28
C GLU A 201 -6.92 11.10 -7.07
N ALA A 202 -8.19 10.72 -6.83
CA ALA A 202 -8.53 9.81 -5.74
C ALA A 202 -7.90 8.44 -5.90
N LEU A 203 -7.89 7.89 -7.13
CA LEU A 203 -7.23 6.61 -7.40
C LEU A 203 -5.72 6.68 -7.21
N ARG A 204 -5.07 7.80 -7.57
CA ARG A 204 -3.65 8.01 -7.30
C ARG A 204 -3.41 8.14 -5.80
N ALA A 205 -4.15 9.03 -5.14
CA ALA A 205 -3.96 9.39 -3.75
C ALA A 205 -4.30 8.25 -2.76
N ILE A 206 -5.25 7.36 -3.10
CA ILE A 206 -5.51 6.18 -2.27
C ILE A 206 -4.34 5.19 -2.29
N HIS A 207 -3.57 5.14 -3.37
CA HIS A 207 -2.44 4.24 -3.48
C HIS A 207 -1.09 4.89 -3.13
N PHE A 208 -0.91 6.18 -3.42
CA PHE A 208 0.32 6.93 -3.17
C PHE A 208 -0.02 8.35 -2.72
N PRO A 209 -0.54 8.50 -1.50
CA PRO A 209 -0.86 9.81 -0.96
C PRO A 209 0.43 10.55 -0.59
N VAL A 210 0.41 11.87 -0.71
CA VAL A 210 1.49 12.75 -0.23
C VAL A 210 1.49 12.79 1.30
N ASP A 211 0.30 12.83 1.89
CA ASP A 211 0.10 12.84 3.34
C ASP A 211 -1.19 12.10 3.74
N MET A 212 -1.42 11.95 5.02
CA MET A 212 -2.63 11.30 5.55
C MET A 212 -3.92 12.10 5.32
N ALA A 213 -3.83 13.42 5.10
CA ALA A 213 -4.99 14.24 4.78
C ALA A 213 -5.45 14.00 3.33
N GLU A 214 -4.52 13.92 2.38
CA GLU A 214 -4.82 13.54 1.00
C GLU A 214 -5.40 12.12 0.93
N GLN A 215 -4.86 11.17 1.69
CA GLN A 215 -5.39 9.81 1.79
C GLN A 215 -6.85 9.81 2.28
N ALA A 216 -7.16 10.58 3.32
CA ALA A 216 -8.51 10.67 3.87
C ALA A 216 -9.50 11.26 2.85
N GLN A 217 -9.09 12.27 2.09
CA GLN A 217 -9.90 12.85 1.01
C GLN A 217 -10.13 11.86 -0.13
N ALA A 218 -9.10 11.12 -0.54
CA ALA A 218 -9.21 10.07 -1.55
C ALA A 218 -10.18 8.98 -1.12
N ARG A 219 -10.04 8.49 0.12
CA ARG A 219 -10.96 7.50 0.69
C ARG A 219 -12.41 8.01 0.72
N ARG A 220 -12.61 9.25 1.21
CA ARG A 220 -13.94 9.87 1.23
C ARG A 220 -14.57 9.91 -0.16
N ARG A 221 -13.79 10.28 -1.18
CA ARG A 221 -14.25 10.33 -2.57
C ARG A 221 -14.68 8.95 -3.09
N LEU A 222 -13.86 7.92 -2.86
CA LEU A 222 -14.14 6.57 -3.36
C LEU A 222 -15.32 5.93 -2.62
N VAL A 223 -15.40 6.10 -1.30
CA VAL A 223 -16.55 5.63 -0.50
C VAL A 223 -17.83 6.33 -0.94
N TYR A 224 -17.80 7.65 -1.19
CA TYR A 224 -18.96 8.38 -1.68
C TYR A 224 -19.47 7.82 -3.02
N GLU A 225 -18.56 7.51 -3.95
CA GLU A 225 -18.92 6.92 -5.24
C GLU A 225 -19.55 5.54 -5.08
N GLU A 226 -18.98 4.71 -4.22
CA GLU A 226 -19.46 3.34 -3.98
C GLU A 226 -20.85 3.35 -3.33
N VAL A 227 -21.05 4.18 -2.30
CA VAL A 227 -22.34 4.31 -1.61
C VAL A 227 -23.41 4.88 -2.57
N LEU A 228 -23.07 5.90 -3.36
CA LEU A 228 -24.01 6.46 -4.33
C LEU A 228 -24.41 5.42 -5.39
N ALA A 229 -23.45 4.64 -5.88
CA ALA A 229 -23.76 3.58 -6.86
C ALA A 229 -24.67 2.50 -6.26
N LEU A 230 -24.45 2.12 -5.00
CA LEU A 230 -25.31 1.18 -4.27
C LEU A 230 -26.72 1.74 -4.08
N GLU A 231 -26.85 2.97 -3.62
CA GLU A 231 -28.14 3.67 -3.44
C GLU A 231 -28.93 3.73 -4.75
N MET A 232 -28.27 4.13 -5.84
CA MET A 232 -28.91 4.17 -7.16
C MET A 232 -29.36 2.78 -7.61
N HIS A 233 -28.60 1.73 -7.35
CA HIS A 233 -28.98 0.36 -7.68
C HIS A 233 -30.20 -0.10 -6.88
N LEU A 234 -30.22 0.16 -5.58
CA LEU A 234 -31.37 -0.17 -4.72
C LEU A 234 -32.63 0.60 -5.13
N MET A 235 -32.50 1.87 -5.48
CA MET A 235 -33.62 2.66 -5.99
C MET A 235 -34.20 2.12 -7.32
N GLN A 236 -33.30 1.68 -8.22
CA GLN A 236 -33.74 1.07 -9.49
C GLN A 236 -34.46 -0.26 -9.26
N GLN A 237 -33.98 -1.09 -8.34
CA GLN A 237 -34.65 -2.34 -7.96
C GLN A 237 -36.03 -2.07 -7.35
N ALA A 238 -36.14 -1.16 -6.40
CA ALA A 238 -37.41 -0.79 -5.79
C ALA A 238 -38.42 -0.23 -6.82
N GLN A 239 -37.95 0.57 -7.78
CA GLN A 239 -38.82 1.06 -8.87
C GLN A 239 -39.30 -0.06 -9.80
N ALA A 240 -38.45 -1.03 -10.11
CA ALA A 240 -38.80 -2.18 -10.93
C ALA A 240 -39.90 -3.04 -10.24
N GLU A 241 -39.72 -3.32 -8.95
CA GLU A 241 -40.72 -4.07 -8.15
C GLU A 241 -42.06 -3.35 -8.04
N LEU A 242 -42.06 -2.02 -7.87
CA LEU A 242 -43.29 -1.23 -7.83
C LEU A 242 -43.98 -1.14 -9.21
N GLY A 243 -43.20 -1.10 -10.30
CA GLY A 243 -43.73 -1.10 -11.68
C GLY A 243 -44.37 -2.44 -12.05
N ASP A 244 -43.87 -3.54 -11.55
CA ASP A 244 -44.44 -4.90 -11.77
C ASP A 244 -45.71 -5.15 -10.91
N ALA A 245 -45.88 -4.41 -9.81
CA ALA A 245 -47.01 -4.51 -8.89
C ALA A 245 -48.22 -3.64 -9.32
N SER A 246 -48.18 -2.95 -10.46
CA SER A 246 -49.38 -2.21 -10.97
C SER A 246 -50.49 -3.19 -11.39
N PRO A 247 -51.68 -3.12 -10.81
CA PRO A 247 -52.78 -4.03 -11.14
C PRO A 247 -53.23 -3.81 -12.60
N ARG A 248 -53.43 -4.92 -13.29
CA ARG A 248 -54.07 -4.97 -14.62
C ARG A 248 -55.53 -4.55 -14.53
#